data_a1f1198b621fcfe1cc92e857b55bc62b
#
_entry.id   a1f1198b621fcfe1cc92e857b55bc62b
#
_cell.length_a   1.000
_cell.length_b   1.000
_cell.length_c   1.000
_cell.angle_alpha   90.00
_cell.angle_beta   90.00
_cell.angle_gamma   90.00
#
_symmetry.space_group_name_H-M   'P 1'
#
loop_
_entity.id
_entity.type
_entity.pdbx_description
1 polymer ?
#
loop_
_entity_poly.entity_id
_entity_poly.type
_entity_poly.pdbx_seq_one_letter_code
_entity_poly.pdbx_strand_id
1 'polypeptide(L)'
;MNNSLNQSDLKRRFVFDDADVRGCYARLDESCKTIQSTHYYPNSLARLINEFTIAAVLLKDSIKSDGSLTVQMRTESDINLLIADCANDGSVRAICEYDHSPVLPDEIILNHLPGAVLAVTITPDDGDRYQSIIPVEHGSLAMCLEDYFERSEQLPSRFNLLATAEKAVGFSLHALPAQHIKDIALSEQRFEHLDVLLKSMTLEEAHADTSADALTK
;
A
#
# COMPACT_ATOMS: atom_id res chain seq x y z
N MET A 1 5.89 16.97 19.23
CA MET A 1 6.20 15.78 20.04
C MET A 1 6.56 14.66 19.09
N ASN A 2 7.73 14.10 19.25
CA ASN A 2 8.35 13.18 18.27
C ASN A 2 7.51 11.92 18.09
N ASN A 3 7.04 11.71 16.87
CA ASN A 3 6.50 10.43 16.41
C ASN A 3 7.70 9.48 16.25
N SER A 4 7.97 8.71 17.26
CA SER A 4 8.96 7.64 17.21
C SER A 4 8.32 6.42 16.52
N LEU A 5 8.26 6.46 15.18
CA LEU A 5 8.38 5.22 14.42
C LEU A 5 9.69 4.56 14.92
N ASN A 6 9.66 3.28 15.25
CA ASN A 6 10.87 2.52 15.54
C ASN A 6 11.89 2.84 14.47
N GLN A 7 13.19 2.98 14.83
CA GLN A 7 14.25 3.50 13.93
C GLN A 7 14.38 2.76 12.58
N SER A 8 13.70 1.64 12.41
CA SER A 8 13.68 0.82 11.19
C SER A 8 12.43 1.05 10.32
N ASP A 9 11.32 1.52 10.88
CA ASP A 9 10.12 1.87 10.10
C ASP A 9 10.22 3.33 9.65
N LEU A 10 9.91 3.58 8.39
CA LEU A 10 10.11 4.89 7.77
C LEU A 10 8.95 5.22 6.83
N LYS A 11 8.53 6.49 6.84
CA LYS A 11 7.63 7.06 5.84
C LYS A 11 8.16 8.41 5.38
N ARG A 12 8.17 8.65 4.07
CA ARG A 12 8.62 9.91 3.45
C ARG A 12 7.68 10.30 2.31
N ARG A 13 7.33 11.58 2.27
CA ARG A 13 6.65 12.20 1.13
C ARG A 13 7.67 12.88 0.23
N PHE A 14 7.39 12.87 -1.05
CA PHE A 14 8.20 13.56 -2.05
C PHE A 14 7.30 14.12 -3.16
N VAL A 15 7.85 15.06 -3.92
CA VAL A 15 7.19 15.66 -5.09
C VAL A 15 8.19 15.71 -6.23
N PHE A 16 7.74 15.37 -7.42
CA PHE A 16 8.44 15.61 -8.67
C PHE A 16 7.80 16.84 -9.33
N ASP A 17 8.38 18.01 -9.08
CA ASP A 17 7.84 19.29 -9.59
C ASP A 17 7.83 19.34 -11.13
N ASP A 18 8.80 18.68 -11.77
CA ASP A 18 8.92 18.59 -13.21
C ASP A 18 7.98 17.55 -13.86
N ALA A 19 7.22 16.80 -13.04
CA ALA A 19 6.25 15.80 -13.50
C ALA A 19 4.83 16.08 -12.99
N ASP A 20 4.63 17.09 -12.11
CA ASP A 20 3.38 17.30 -11.37
C ASP A 20 2.90 16.01 -10.66
N VAL A 21 3.83 15.31 -9.99
CA VAL A 21 3.59 14.05 -9.30
C VAL A 21 3.98 14.17 -7.85
N ARG A 22 3.07 13.80 -6.96
CA ARG A 22 3.40 13.57 -5.54
C ARG A 22 3.53 12.08 -5.28
N GLY A 23 4.38 11.72 -4.35
CA GLY A 23 4.54 10.34 -3.93
C GLY A 23 4.76 10.19 -2.44
N CYS A 24 4.60 8.96 -2.01
CA CYS A 24 4.95 8.51 -0.68
C CYS A 24 5.77 7.23 -0.78
N TYR A 25 6.83 7.18 -0.01
CA TYR A 25 7.64 5.99 0.25
C TYR A 25 7.41 5.55 1.68
N ALA A 26 7.24 4.26 1.90
CA ALA A 26 7.19 3.68 3.24
C ALA A 26 7.98 2.38 3.30
N ARG A 27 8.59 2.11 4.47
CA ARG A 27 9.30 0.88 4.80
C ARG A 27 8.88 0.43 6.19
N LEU A 28 8.56 -0.85 6.31
CA LEU A 28 8.14 -1.50 7.55
C LEU A 28 9.02 -2.73 7.80
N ASP A 29 9.85 -2.67 8.82
CA ASP A 29 10.70 -3.77 9.30
C ASP A 29 10.20 -4.29 10.65
N GLU A 30 10.20 -3.44 11.68
CA GLU A 30 9.80 -3.85 13.04
C GLU A 30 8.30 -4.05 13.15
N SER A 31 7.49 -3.27 12.45
CA SER A 31 6.04 -3.48 12.40
C SER A 31 5.71 -4.84 11.78
N CYS A 32 6.35 -5.23 10.67
CA CYS A 32 6.15 -6.55 10.05
C CYS A 32 6.53 -7.68 11.01
N LYS A 33 7.69 -7.60 11.65
CA LYS A 33 8.13 -8.59 12.65
C LYS A 33 7.16 -8.68 13.84
N THR A 34 6.68 -7.54 14.32
CA THR A 34 5.73 -7.49 15.43
C THR A 34 4.42 -8.17 15.07
N ILE A 35 3.86 -7.91 13.89
CA ILE A 35 2.65 -8.57 13.38
C ILE A 35 2.87 -10.08 13.30
N GLN A 36 4.00 -10.52 12.71
CA GLN A 36 4.31 -11.94 12.57
C GLN A 36 4.58 -12.64 13.92
N SER A 37 5.01 -11.91 14.95
CA SER A 37 5.28 -12.47 16.27
C SER A 37 4.01 -12.83 17.06
N THR A 38 2.86 -12.25 16.70
CA THR A 38 1.59 -12.47 17.41
C THR A 38 0.85 -13.73 16.95
N HIS A 39 1.05 -14.12 15.68
CA HIS A 39 0.41 -15.31 15.09
C HIS A 39 1.38 -15.95 14.10
N TYR A 40 1.33 -17.28 14.02
CA TYR A 40 2.10 -17.99 12.98
C TYR A 40 1.32 -17.95 11.66
N TYR A 41 1.95 -17.41 10.63
CA TYR A 41 1.45 -17.42 9.24
C TYR A 41 2.45 -18.11 8.32
N PRO A 42 1.99 -18.92 7.34
CA PRO A 42 2.83 -19.38 6.23
C PRO A 42 3.45 -18.19 5.48
N ASN A 43 4.64 -18.37 4.89
CA ASN A 43 5.40 -17.27 4.27
C ASN A 43 4.60 -16.50 3.21
N SER A 44 3.82 -17.17 2.36
CA SER A 44 3.00 -16.51 1.35
C SER A 44 1.90 -15.65 1.96
N LEU A 45 1.28 -16.11 3.06
CA LEU A 45 0.27 -15.34 3.77
C LEU A 45 0.88 -14.19 4.57
N ALA A 46 2.02 -14.41 5.22
CA ALA A 46 2.78 -13.37 5.90
C ALA A 46 3.19 -12.23 4.94
N ARG A 47 3.65 -12.60 3.74
CA ARG A 47 3.93 -11.64 2.66
C ARG A 47 2.68 -10.85 2.29
N LEU A 48 1.54 -11.49 2.05
CA LEU A 48 0.30 -10.81 1.71
C LEU A 48 -0.16 -9.87 2.83
N ILE A 49 -0.09 -10.29 4.09
CA ILE A 49 -0.41 -9.43 5.25
C ILE A 49 0.47 -8.18 5.25
N ASN A 50 1.76 -8.32 4.97
CA ASN A 50 2.69 -7.20 4.92
C ASN A 50 2.43 -6.27 3.72
N GLU A 51 1.99 -6.80 2.56
CA GLU A 51 1.52 -5.99 1.42
C GLU A 51 0.29 -5.15 1.80
N PHE A 52 -0.68 -5.74 2.50
CA PHE A 52 -1.85 -5.00 3.00
C PHE A 52 -1.47 -3.95 4.04
N THR A 53 -0.52 -4.26 4.91
CA THR A 53 -0.05 -3.33 5.94
C THR A 53 0.63 -2.11 5.33
N ILE A 54 1.54 -2.31 4.38
CA ILE A 54 2.21 -1.20 3.71
C ILE A 54 1.24 -0.39 2.84
N ALA A 55 0.25 -1.03 2.20
CA ALA A 55 -0.80 -0.35 1.48
C ALA A 55 -1.64 0.54 2.40
N ALA A 56 -2.00 0.07 3.60
CA ALA A 56 -2.74 0.88 4.59
C ALA A 56 -1.95 2.14 4.99
N VAL A 57 -0.63 2.05 5.15
CA VAL A 57 0.25 3.20 5.44
C VAL A 57 0.27 4.21 4.29
N LEU A 58 0.41 3.74 3.05
CA LEU A 58 0.43 4.61 1.87
C LEU A 58 -0.93 5.29 1.64
N LEU A 59 -2.01 4.53 1.77
CA LEU A 59 -3.37 5.07 1.63
C LEU A 59 -3.70 6.07 2.72
N LYS A 60 -3.32 5.80 3.98
CA LYS A 60 -3.50 6.75 5.08
C LYS A 60 -2.76 8.07 4.82
N ASP A 61 -1.60 8.00 4.16
CA ASP A 61 -0.85 9.19 3.77
C ASP A 61 -1.56 10.07 2.73
N SER A 62 -2.39 9.47 1.89
CA SER A 62 -3.16 10.17 0.85
C SER A 62 -4.36 10.93 1.42
N ILE A 63 -4.79 10.60 2.65
CA ILE A 63 -5.95 11.20 3.31
C ILE A 63 -5.52 12.39 4.15
N LYS A 64 -6.27 13.49 4.06
CA LYS A 64 -6.01 14.73 4.79
C LYS A 64 -6.63 14.76 6.19
N SER A 65 -7.57 13.86 6.49
CA SER A 65 -8.25 13.83 7.79
C SER A 65 -7.46 13.07 8.84
N ASP A 66 -7.53 13.52 10.08
CA ASP A 66 -7.11 12.74 11.24
C ASP A 66 -8.03 11.52 11.40
N GLY A 67 -7.54 10.44 12.02
CA GLY A 67 -8.29 9.19 12.17
C GLY A 67 -7.52 7.98 11.65
N SER A 68 -8.18 6.85 11.50
CA SER A 68 -7.59 5.60 11.03
C SER A 68 -8.04 5.24 9.61
N LEU A 69 -7.22 4.42 8.94
CA LEU A 69 -7.56 3.79 7.68
C LEU A 69 -7.38 2.28 7.78
N THR A 70 -8.39 1.55 7.31
CA THR A 70 -8.41 0.09 7.28
C THR A 70 -8.48 -0.39 5.83
N VAL A 71 -7.60 -1.29 5.44
CA VAL A 71 -7.70 -2.10 4.21
C VAL A 71 -8.12 -3.51 4.61
N GLN A 72 -9.21 -3.99 4.04
CA GLN A 72 -9.76 -5.28 4.37
C GLN A 72 -10.02 -6.09 3.10
N MET A 73 -9.74 -7.38 3.15
CA MET A 73 -10.18 -8.36 2.15
C MET A 73 -11.04 -9.43 2.81
N ARG A 74 -12.14 -9.80 2.15
CA ARG A 74 -12.95 -10.97 2.47
C ARG A 74 -12.99 -11.88 1.27
N THR A 75 -12.99 -13.18 1.51
CA THR A 75 -13.12 -14.19 0.46
C THR A 75 -13.97 -15.37 0.91
N GLU A 76 -14.34 -16.22 -0.04
CA GLU A 76 -14.98 -17.53 0.20
C GLU A 76 -13.97 -18.68 0.04
N SER A 77 -12.66 -18.37 0.21
CA SER A 77 -11.56 -19.33 0.14
C SER A 77 -11.03 -19.66 1.53
N ASP A 78 -9.93 -20.43 1.60
CA ASP A 78 -9.23 -20.73 2.85
C ASP A 78 -8.66 -19.49 3.56
N ILE A 79 -8.60 -18.34 2.89
CA ILE A 79 -8.25 -17.04 3.47
C ILE A 79 -9.55 -16.26 3.67
N ASN A 80 -10.21 -16.43 4.82
CA ASN A 80 -11.54 -15.87 5.05
C ASN A 80 -11.55 -14.35 5.18
N LEU A 81 -10.58 -13.80 5.90
CA LEU A 81 -10.52 -12.38 6.24
C LEU A 81 -9.08 -11.95 6.42
N LEU A 82 -8.70 -10.85 5.79
CA LEU A 82 -7.46 -10.13 6.06
C LEU A 82 -7.80 -8.66 6.35
N ILE A 83 -7.27 -8.14 7.45
CA ILE A 83 -7.42 -6.72 7.84
C ILE A 83 -6.04 -6.16 8.11
N ALA A 84 -5.76 -4.98 7.57
CA ALA A 84 -4.63 -4.14 7.92
C ALA A 84 -5.13 -2.73 8.24
N ASP A 85 -4.67 -2.19 9.34
CA ASP A 85 -5.13 -0.92 9.92
C ASP A 85 -3.93 0.01 10.17
N CYS A 86 -4.07 1.26 9.78
CA CYS A 86 -3.10 2.32 10.06
C CYS A 86 -3.79 3.44 10.83
N ALA A 87 -3.35 3.65 12.07
CA ALA A 87 -3.89 4.68 12.93
C ALA A 87 -3.32 6.08 12.63
N ASN A 88 -3.90 7.10 13.24
CA ASN A 88 -3.49 8.50 13.02
C ASN A 88 -2.05 8.78 13.47
N ASP A 89 -1.56 8.10 14.49
CA ASP A 89 -0.18 8.19 14.97
C ASP A 89 0.84 7.41 14.12
N GLY A 90 0.36 6.73 13.06
CA GLY A 90 1.16 5.89 12.15
C GLY A 90 1.38 4.46 12.67
N SER A 91 0.83 4.08 13.84
CA SER A 91 0.86 2.70 14.29
C SER A 91 0.04 1.81 13.37
N VAL A 92 0.52 0.58 13.14
CA VAL A 92 -0.12 -0.39 12.26
C VAL A 92 -0.49 -1.67 12.99
N ARG A 93 -1.57 -2.31 12.53
CA ARG A 93 -2.00 -3.64 12.98
C ARG A 93 -2.49 -4.42 11.78
N ALA A 94 -2.25 -5.72 11.78
CA ALA A 94 -2.84 -6.60 10.78
C ALA A 94 -3.16 -7.97 11.40
N ILE A 95 -4.20 -8.59 10.86
CA ILE A 95 -4.62 -9.94 11.21
C ILE A 95 -5.21 -10.64 10.00
N CYS A 96 -5.03 -11.94 9.93
CA CYS A 96 -5.65 -12.78 8.93
C CYS A 96 -6.31 -14.00 9.58
N GLU A 97 -7.56 -14.25 9.22
CA GLU A 97 -8.27 -15.49 9.53
C GLU A 97 -8.18 -16.40 8.32
N TYR A 98 -7.62 -17.59 8.50
CA TYR A 98 -7.45 -18.57 7.43
C TYR A 98 -7.62 -20.00 7.95
N ASP A 99 -7.98 -20.94 7.05
CA ASP A 99 -8.03 -22.37 7.37
C ASP A 99 -6.60 -22.93 7.38
N HIS A 100 -6.24 -23.58 8.48
CA HIS A 100 -4.92 -24.19 8.65
C HIS A 100 -4.75 -25.55 7.96
N SER A 101 -5.83 -26.12 7.43
CA SER A 101 -5.83 -27.45 6.84
C SER A 101 -5.13 -27.56 5.50
N PRO A 102 -5.38 -26.66 4.52
CA PRO A 102 -4.72 -26.75 3.22
C PRO A 102 -3.33 -26.13 3.22
N VAL A 103 -2.49 -26.61 2.31
CA VAL A 103 -1.22 -25.96 2.00
C VAL A 103 -1.51 -24.77 1.08
N LEU A 104 -1.23 -23.57 1.53
CA LEU A 104 -1.37 -22.37 0.71
C LEU A 104 -0.31 -22.35 -0.40
N PRO A 105 -0.62 -21.79 -1.58
CA PRO A 105 0.35 -21.62 -2.65
C PRO A 105 1.50 -20.68 -2.24
N ASP A 106 2.64 -20.81 -2.90
CA ASP A 106 3.81 -19.93 -2.67
C ASP A 106 3.51 -18.47 -3.04
N GLU A 107 2.58 -18.25 -3.98
CA GLU A 107 2.08 -16.94 -4.37
C GLU A 107 0.55 -16.92 -4.34
N ILE A 108 0.00 -15.94 -3.63
CA ILE A 108 -1.45 -15.72 -3.53
C ILE A 108 -1.84 -14.67 -4.57
N ILE A 109 -2.64 -15.10 -5.56
CA ILE A 109 -3.16 -14.24 -6.63
C ILE A 109 -4.60 -13.86 -6.28
N LEU A 110 -4.85 -12.57 -6.04
CA LEU A 110 -6.10 -12.11 -5.43
C LEU A 110 -7.36 -12.44 -6.23
N ASN A 111 -7.35 -12.25 -7.55
CA ASN A 111 -8.50 -12.55 -8.39
C ASN A 111 -8.74 -14.06 -8.64
N HIS A 112 -7.86 -14.92 -8.12
CA HIS A 112 -8.08 -16.36 -8.07
C HIS A 112 -8.78 -16.80 -6.78
N LEU A 113 -8.95 -15.91 -5.80
CA LEU A 113 -9.64 -16.21 -4.55
C LEU A 113 -11.16 -16.08 -4.75
N PRO A 114 -11.96 -17.16 -4.57
CA PRO A 114 -13.41 -17.11 -4.73
C PRO A 114 -14.03 -16.04 -3.83
N GLY A 115 -14.97 -15.27 -4.37
CA GLY A 115 -15.71 -14.27 -3.63
C GLY A 115 -14.87 -13.13 -3.05
N ALA A 116 -13.64 -12.93 -3.58
CA ALA A 116 -12.74 -11.90 -3.06
C ALA A 116 -13.31 -10.48 -3.27
N VAL A 117 -13.40 -9.74 -2.18
CA VAL A 117 -13.82 -8.33 -2.14
C VAL A 117 -12.88 -7.55 -1.24
N LEU A 118 -12.40 -6.43 -1.74
CA LEU A 118 -11.62 -5.46 -0.95
C LEU A 118 -12.53 -4.35 -0.42
N ALA A 119 -12.22 -3.84 0.75
CA ALA A 119 -12.82 -2.64 1.30
C ALA A 119 -11.73 -1.71 1.88
N VAL A 120 -11.81 -0.44 1.54
CA VAL A 120 -11.04 0.63 2.19
C VAL A 120 -11.99 1.44 3.05
N THR A 121 -11.68 1.50 4.34
CA THR A 121 -12.50 2.22 5.32
C THR A 121 -11.69 3.33 5.95
N ILE A 122 -12.22 4.53 5.90
CA ILE A 122 -11.71 5.70 6.58
C ILE A 122 -12.59 5.93 7.80
N THR A 123 -11.99 6.00 8.98
CA THR A 123 -12.67 6.32 10.24
C THR A 123 -12.04 7.60 10.79
N PRO A 124 -12.61 8.78 10.46
CA PRO A 124 -12.14 10.04 10.99
C PRO A 124 -12.29 10.09 12.51
N ASP A 125 -11.43 10.87 13.20
CA ASP A 125 -11.60 11.15 14.63
C ASP A 125 -12.88 11.97 14.87
N ASP A 126 -13.22 12.84 13.92
CA ASP A 126 -14.47 13.61 13.89
C ASP A 126 -15.17 13.40 12.56
N GLY A 127 -16.44 13.01 12.60
CA GLY A 127 -17.29 12.83 11.41
C GLY A 127 -17.69 11.38 11.13
N ASP A 128 -18.31 11.17 10.00
CA ASP A 128 -18.86 9.87 9.62
C ASP A 128 -17.79 8.98 8.99
N ARG A 129 -17.91 7.69 9.31
CA ARG A 129 -17.10 6.63 8.69
C ARG A 129 -17.44 6.51 7.21
N TYR A 130 -16.43 6.48 6.37
CA TYR A 130 -16.56 6.25 4.94
C TYR A 130 -15.96 4.90 4.54
N GLN A 131 -16.64 4.16 3.68
CA GLN A 131 -16.17 2.88 3.18
C GLN A 131 -16.37 2.77 1.66
N SER A 132 -15.30 2.42 0.97
CA SER A 132 -15.32 2.06 -0.44
C SER A 132 -15.17 0.55 -0.60
N ILE A 133 -15.97 -0.03 -1.48
CA ILE A 133 -15.84 -1.43 -1.88
C ILE A 133 -15.14 -1.48 -3.23
N ILE A 134 -14.08 -2.28 -3.31
CA ILE A 134 -13.23 -2.41 -4.49
C ILE A 134 -13.38 -3.85 -5.02
N PRO A 135 -13.87 -4.06 -6.24
CA PRO A 135 -13.86 -5.37 -6.86
C PRO A 135 -12.43 -5.89 -7.04
N VAL A 136 -12.22 -7.18 -6.79
CA VAL A 136 -10.92 -7.82 -7.02
C VAL A 136 -10.87 -8.34 -8.44
N GLU A 137 -10.57 -7.46 -9.39
CA GLU A 137 -10.46 -7.78 -10.82
C GLU A 137 -9.03 -8.15 -11.23
N HIS A 138 -8.04 -7.82 -10.39
CA HIS A 138 -6.61 -7.99 -10.66
C HIS A 138 -5.95 -8.97 -9.70
N GLY A 139 -4.83 -9.57 -10.13
CA GLY A 139 -4.09 -10.55 -9.34
C GLY A 139 -3.31 -9.97 -8.16
N SER A 140 -3.01 -8.66 -8.16
CA SER A 140 -2.27 -7.98 -7.10
C SER A 140 -3.07 -6.87 -6.43
N LEU A 141 -2.77 -6.61 -5.16
CA LEU A 141 -3.38 -5.51 -4.41
C LEU A 141 -3.06 -4.15 -5.06
N ALA A 142 -1.82 -3.95 -5.51
CA ALA A 142 -1.39 -2.72 -6.17
C ALA A 142 -2.29 -2.37 -7.37
N MET A 143 -2.53 -3.32 -8.27
CA MET A 143 -3.39 -3.12 -9.44
C MET A 143 -4.85 -2.86 -9.08
N CYS A 144 -5.39 -3.52 -8.04
CA CYS A 144 -6.74 -3.24 -7.55
C CYS A 144 -6.87 -1.81 -7.01
N LEU A 145 -5.84 -1.32 -6.31
CA LEU A 145 -5.80 0.06 -5.81
C LEU A 145 -5.65 1.08 -6.94
N GLU A 146 -4.79 0.82 -7.93
CA GLU A 146 -4.62 1.69 -9.11
C GLU A 146 -5.94 1.89 -9.84
N ASP A 147 -6.65 0.79 -10.11
CA ASP A 147 -7.96 0.81 -10.77
C ASP A 147 -9.03 1.57 -9.94
N TYR A 148 -9.04 1.38 -8.64
CA TYR A 148 -9.93 2.11 -7.74
C TYR A 148 -9.67 3.63 -7.79
N PHE A 149 -8.42 4.06 -7.71
CA PHE A 149 -8.08 5.47 -7.75
C PHE A 149 -8.44 6.11 -9.09
N GLU A 150 -8.24 5.39 -10.19
CA GLU A 150 -8.57 5.88 -11.53
C GLU A 150 -10.08 6.02 -11.73
N ARG A 151 -10.86 4.99 -11.35
CA ARG A 151 -12.32 4.96 -11.60
C ARG A 151 -13.13 5.75 -10.58
N SER A 152 -12.76 5.68 -9.31
CA SER A 152 -13.56 6.24 -8.21
C SER A 152 -13.07 7.62 -7.77
N GLU A 153 -11.76 7.82 -7.71
CA GLU A 153 -11.16 9.07 -7.26
C GLU A 153 -10.77 10.00 -8.43
N GLN A 154 -10.83 9.49 -9.68
CA GLN A 154 -10.41 10.21 -10.90
C GLN A 154 -8.98 10.76 -10.77
N LEU A 155 -8.15 10.04 -10.04
CA LEU A 155 -6.77 10.39 -9.74
C LEU A 155 -5.83 9.30 -10.27
N PRO A 156 -5.17 9.51 -11.41
CA PRO A 156 -4.19 8.55 -11.90
C PRO A 156 -3.14 8.29 -10.83
N SER A 157 -3.05 7.04 -10.40
CA SER A 157 -2.20 6.63 -9.29
C SER A 157 -1.45 5.36 -9.65
N ARG A 158 -0.25 5.19 -9.08
CA ARG A 158 0.55 3.96 -9.22
C ARG A 158 1.03 3.52 -7.85
N PHE A 159 1.05 2.20 -7.69
CA PHE A 159 1.51 1.57 -6.46
C PHE A 159 2.55 0.51 -6.79
N ASN A 160 3.62 0.47 -5.99
CA ASN A 160 4.54 -0.67 -5.95
C ASN A 160 4.60 -1.16 -4.51
N LEU A 161 4.14 -2.40 -4.28
CA LEU A 161 4.07 -3.02 -2.97
C LEU A 161 4.99 -4.24 -2.98
N LEU A 162 6.10 -4.15 -2.28
CA LEU A 162 7.15 -5.17 -2.23
C LEU A 162 7.23 -5.71 -0.81
N ALA A 163 7.00 -7.01 -0.63
CA ALA A 163 7.02 -7.62 0.69
C ALA A 163 7.63 -9.01 0.70
N THR A 164 8.18 -9.36 1.84
CA THR A 164 8.49 -10.73 2.28
C THR A 164 7.72 -11.02 3.56
N ALA A 165 7.94 -12.17 4.17
CA ALA A 165 7.38 -12.48 5.49
C ALA A 165 7.90 -11.56 6.61
N GLU A 166 9.05 -10.89 6.43
CA GLU A 166 9.74 -10.16 7.49
C GLU A 166 9.74 -8.64 7.32
N LYS A 167 9.55 -8.15 6.09
CA LYS A 167 9.65 -6.72 5.76
C LYS A 167 8.77 -6.34 4.59
N ALA A 168 8.39 -5.07 4.53
CA ALA A 168 7.68 -4.50 3.40
C ALA A 168 8.22 -3.11 3.03
N VAL A 169 8.21 -2.82 1.73
CA VAL A 169 8.48 -1.50 1.17
C VAL A 169 7.36 -1.16 0.21
N GLY A 170 6.91 0.07 0.25
CA GLY A 170 5.86 0.53 -0.64
C GLY A 170 6.08 1.93 -1.16
N PHE A 171 5.60 2.14 -2.36
CA PHE A 171 5.53 3.45 -3.00
C PHE A 171 4.12 3.70 -3.50
N SER A 172 3.68 4.95 -3.38
CA SER A 172 2.54 5.47 -4.12
C SER A 172 2.94 6.70 -4.90
N LEU A 173 2.46 6.82 -6.13
CA LEU A 173 2.55 8.01 -6.97
C LEU A 173 1.13 8.46 -7.32
N HIS A 174 0.88 9.75 -7.25
CA HIS A 174 -0.39 10.36 -7.62
C HIS A 174 -0.12 11.55 -8.55
N ALA A 175 -0.74 11.55 -9.73
CA ALA A 175 -0.70 12.68 -10.62
C ALA A 175 -1.41 13.88 -9.97
N LEU A 176 -0.79 15.05 -10.02
CA LEU A 176 -1.40 16.29 -9.56
C LEU A 176 -2.08 17.01 -10.75
N PRO A 177 -3.07 17.84 -10.52
CA PRO A 177 -3.55 18.75 -11.54
C PRO A 177 -2.36 19.57 -12.10
N ALA A 178 -2.31 19.72 -13.42
CA ALA A 178 -1.21 20.41 -14.09
C ALA A 178 -1.01 21.83 -13.52
N GLN A 179 0.05 22.02 -12.78
CA GLN A 179 0.44 23.30 -12.18
C GLN A 179 1.72 23.84 -12.82
N HIS A 180 2.70 23.00 -13.05
CA HIS A 180 4.02 23.33 -13.57
C HIS A 180 4.15 22.95 -15.05
N ILE A 181 3.50 21.88 -15.48
CA ILE A 181 3.54 21.40 -16.85
C ILE A 181 2.23 21.79 -17.56
N LYS A 182 2.32 22.72 -18.52
CA LYS A 182 1.15 23.12 -19.32
C LYS A 182 0.80 22.12 -20.42
N ASP A 183 1.74 21.28 -20.81
CA ASP A 183 1.56 20.24 -21.83
C ASP A 183 1.12 18.95 -21.15
N ILE A 184 -0.16 18.60 -21.28
CA ILE A 184 -0.78 17.43 -20.68
C ILE A 184 -0.09 16.13 -21.16
N ALA A 185 0.23 16.03 -22.45
CA ALA A 185 0.87 14.84 -23.02
C ALA A 185 2.26 14.61 -22.42
N LEU A 186 3.01 15.69 -22.17
CA LEU A 186 4.31 15.62 -21.52
C LEU A 186 4.18 15.19 -20.04
N SER A 187 3.16 15.67 -19.33
CA SER A 187 2.89 15.27 -17.95
C SER A 187 2.53 13.79 -17.85
N GLU A 188 1.66 13.30 -18.73
CA GLU A 188 1.30 11.88 -18.83
C GLU A 188 2.52 11.00 -19.13
N GLN A 189 3.33 11.40 -20.13
CA GLN A 189 4.56 10.67 -20.49
C GLN A 189 5.55 10.57 -19.32
N ARG A 190 5.69 11.65 -18.54
CA ARG A 190 6.57 11.65 -17.36
C ARG A 190 6.03 10.77 -16.24
N PHE A 191 4.71 10.80 -16.02
CA PHE A 191 4.07 9.92 -15.06
C PHE A 191 4.25 8.44 -15.40
N GLU A 192 4.06 8.07 -16.68
CA GLU A 192 4.31 6.71 -17.16
C GLU A 192 5.79 6.31 -17.01
N HIS A 193 6.72 7.23 -17.28
CA HIS A 193 8.15 6.96 -17.08
C HIS A 193 8.48 6.68 -15.62
N LEU A 194 7.91 7.45 -14.67
CA LEU A 194 8.05 7.21 -13.24
C LEU A 194 7.45 5.87 -12.84
N ASP A 195 6.32 5.46 -13.41
CA ASP A 195 5.70 4.15 -13.17
C ASP A 195 6.62 2.99 -13.59
N VAL A 196 7.23 3.09 -14.78
CA VAL A 196 8.20 2.08 -15.27
C VAL A 196 9.39 1.98 -14.32
N LEU A 197 9.96 3.09 -13.89
CA LEU A 197 11.07 3.11 -12.94
C LEU A 197 10.65 2.49 -11.60
N LEU A 198 9.48 2.86 -11.09
CA LEU A 198 8.96 2.35 -9.83
C LEU A 198 8.76 0.82 -9.87
N LYS A 199 8.17 0.31 -10.94
CA LYS A 199 7.92 -1.14 -11.13
C LYS A 199 9.18 -1.95 -11.40
N SER A 200 10.29 -1.32 -11.82
CA SER A 200 11.58 -1.98 -12.02
C SER A 200 12.38 -2.17 -10.73
N MET A 201 12.01 -1.49 -9.64
CA MET A 201 12.72 -1.58 -8.37
C MET A 201 12.51 -2.94 -7.70
N THR A 202 13.59 -3.55 -7.26
CA THR A 202 13.55 -4.74 -6.39
C THR A 202 13.36 -4.35 -4.93
N LEU A 203 12.93 -5.31 -4.10
CA LEU A 203 12.78 -5.09 -2.66
C LEU A 203 14.11 -4.68 -2.00
N GLU A 204 15.22 -5.31 -2.40
CA GLU A 204 16.56 -5.02 -1.88
C GLU A 204 16.98 -3.60 -2.20
N GLU A 205 16.80 -3.13 -3.44
CA GLU A 205 17.09 -1.76 -3.85
C GLU A 205 16.22 -0.76 -3.09
N ALA A 206 14.91 -0.99 -3.07
CA ALA A 206 13.95 -0.13 -2.38
C ALA A 206 14.17 -0.07 -0.86
N HIS A 207 14.64 -1.17 -0.25
CA HIS A 207 14.91 -1.27 1.17
C HIS A 207 16.27 -0.65 1.57
N ALA A 208 17.30 -0.79 0.73
CA ALA A 208 18.67 -0.33 1.01
C ALA A 208 18.78 1.19 0.98
N ASP A 209 17.94 1.85 0.21
CA ASP A 209 18.02 3.29 0.00
C ASP A 209 17.28 4.08 1.07
N THR A 210 18.00 4.43 2.11
CA THR A 210 17.51 5.28 3.22
C THR A 210 17.82 6.75 3.03
N SER A 211 18.57 7.12 2.00
CA SER A 211 18.93 8.52 1.72
C SER A 211 17.91 9.19 0.79
N ALA A 212 17.53 10.41 1.12
CA ALA A 212 16.69 11.23 0.26
C ALA A 212 17.30 11.47 -1.14
N ASP A 213 18.58 11.17 -1.30
CA ASP A 213 19.37 11.38 -2.53
C ASP A 213 19.07 10.33 -3.62
N ALA A 214 18.48 9.20 -3.30
CA ALA A 214 18.17 8.16 -4.28
C ALA A 214 16.90 8.42 -5.07
N LEU A 215 15.96 9.18 -4.51
CA LEU A 215 14.73 9.58 -5.19
C LEU A 215 14.92 10.85 -6.05
N THR A 216 16.09 11.49 -5.99
CA THR A 216 16.41 12.74 -6.71
C THR A 216 17.49 12.56 -7.79
N LYS A 217 17.94 11.34 -8.04
CA LYS A 217 18.81 10.97 -9.16
C LYS A 217 17.99 10.32 -10.27
#